data_725497c5c8097181cd659fac40bc7e2b
#
_entry.id   725497c5c8097181cd659fac40bc7e2b
#
_cell.length_a   1.000
_cell.length_b   1.000
_cell.length_c   1.000
_cell.angle_alpha   90.00
_cell.angle_beta   90.00
_cell.angle_gamma   90.00
#
_symmetry.space_group_name_H-M   'P 1'
#
loop_
_entity.id
_entity.type
_entity.pdbx_description
1 polymer ?
#
loop_
_entity_poly.entity_id
_entity_poly.type
_entity_poly.pdbx_seq_one_letter_code
_entity_poly.pdbx_strand_id
1 'polypeptide(L)'
;MAAQTDPQATRHSFGIEGDHFVLDGKPFQIISGEMHYARIPREYWRDRLKKARAMGLNTVSTYVFWNAHEPKPGVYDFNGSLDVAAFIRMAQEEGLYVILRPGPYSCAEWDLGGFPAWLLADQNIVLRSTDEKFMAPAERWIRRLGEELAPLQLARGGPILAVQVENEYGSFGKDKVYMKRIYDALRNAGFTDSLLFTADGGDELADGTLPNVHAAINFGAGEAKKEIPKLQKFRPGTPVFNSEYWDGWFDHWGEHHHVTDTNQQAQEIDWMLSQGYSINLYMFHGGTSFGFMSGANWDHNTYEPDVTSYDYDSPVSESGALTKKFYAFRDVIAKRRPGVTLPEPPAALPVVEIPEFEVEKISPLWGDCTFVLDNCSVPSSQNSAGLMSVERPRNMEAFGQSYGYILYRTTVPSTTSGALMLPALRSYARVYVNLQLVGTLDRRKKQDRIKLNVKANDRLDVLVEGTGRINFSLELRNERQGINGPVTLAGKELIGWQVEPLPMNDLSTLHFGPILSRPRPANGPAFYRGHFELPSLGDTFLDTRGWGKGAVWINGHPLGRFWNVGPQQTLYLPAPYLKQGKNEVIIFTLGGTTLRLRGMRDPILDGMGTE
;
A
#
# COMPACT_ATOMS: atom_id res chain seq x y z
N MET A 1 6.49 2.52 -29.92
CA MET A 1 6.55 1.46 -30.94
C MET A 1 5.26 0.68 -30.84
N ALA A 2 4.46 0.59 -31.90
CA ALA A 2 3.24 -0.21 -31.91
C ALA A 2 3.62 -1.68 -31.71
N ALA A 3 3.00 -2.35 -30.74
CA ALA A 3 3.19 -3.77 -30.50
C ALA A 3 2.74 -4.55 -31.74
N GLN A 4 3.66 -5.27 -32.37
CA GLN A 4 3.31 -6.26 -33.38
C GLN A 4 2.51 -7.37 -32.68
N THR A 5 1.23 -7.48 -32.98
CA THR A 5 0.41 -8.62 -32.60
C THR A 5 0.91 -9.84 -33.38
N ASP A 6 1.30 -10.89 -32.66
CA ASP A 6 1.63 -12.18 -33.25
C ASP A 6 0.37 -12.70 -34.01
N PRO A 7 0.45 -12.99 -35.33
CA PRO A 7 -0.70 -13.42 -36.12
C PRO A 7 -1.26 -14.80 -35.76
N GLN A 8 -0.63 -15.54 -34.83
CA GLN A 8 -1.03 -16.89 -34.41
C GLN A 8 -1.58 -16.96 -32.98
N ALA A 9 -1.78 -15.84 -32.27
CA ALA A 9 -2.39 -15.90 -30.95
C ALA A 9 -3.81 -16.45 -31.05
N THR A 10 -4.08 -17.56 -30.37
CA THR A 10 -5.41 -18.18 -30.32
C THR A 10 -6.35 -17.18 -29.65
N ARG A 11 -7.40 -16.77 -30.36
CA ARG A 11 -8.45 -15.91 -29.82
C ARG A 11 -9.45 -16.76 -29.07
N HIS A 12 -9.69 -16.43 -27.81
CA HIS A 12 -10.64 -17.10 -26.94
C HIS A 12 -11.85 -16.20 -26.69
N SER A 13 -12.98 -16.79 -26.32
CA SER A 13 -14.19 -16.08 -25.90
C SER A 13 -14.48 -16.40 -24.44
N PHE A 14 -14.84 -15.38 -23.65
CA PHE A 14 -15.28 -15.54 -22.27
C PHE A 14 -16.57 -14.76 -22.04
N GLY A 15 -17.53 -15.38 -21.35
CA GLY A 15 -18.83 -14.75 -21.12
C GLY A 15 -19.67 -15.52 -20.10
N ILE A 16 -20.98 -15.24 -20.12
CA ILE A 16 -21.97 -15.84 -19.22
C ILE A 16 -23.05 -16.54 -20.06
N GLU A 17 -23.36 -17.79 -19.70
CA GLU A 17 -24.51 -18.54 -20.23
C GLU A 17 -25.31 -19.11 -19.04
N GLY A 18 -26.50 -18.55 -18.80
CA GLY A 18 -27.29 -18.90 -17.63
C GLY A 18 -26.57 -18.60 -16.32
N ASP A 19 -26.43 -19.61 -15.48
CA ASP A 19 -25.83 -19.50 -14.14
C ASP A 19 -24.33 -19.88 -14.08
N HIS A 20 -23.66 -19.95 -15.26
CA HIS A 20 -22.21 -20.23 -15.32
C HIS A 20 -21.45 -19.30 -16.25
N PHE A 21 -20.16 -19.15 -15.94
CA PHE A 21 -19.20 -18.60 -16.90
C PHE A 21 -18.86 -19.64 -17.95
N VAL A 22 -18.60 -19.18 -19.16
CA VAL A 22 -18.17 -20.01 -20.29
C VAL A 22 -16.89 -19.48 -20.90
N LEU A 23 -15.98 -20.40 -21.21
CA LEU A 23 -14.76 -20.15 -21.97
C LEU A 23 -14.80 -21.01 -23.23
N ASP A 24 -14.81 -20.36 -24.40
CA ASP A 24 -14.94 -21.05 -25.70
C ASP A 24 -16.16 -21.98 -25.76
N GLY A 25 -17.31 -21.50 -25.22
CA GLY A 25 -18.57 -22.26 -25.18
C GLY A 25 -18.57 -23.44 -24.22
N LYS A 26 -17.60 -23.56 -23.34
CA LYS A 26 -17.54 -24.60 -22.30
C LYS A 26 -17.67 -23.99 -20.90
N PRO A 27 -18.38 -24.65 -19.97
CA PRO A 27 -18.43 -24.19 -18.60
C PRO A 27 -17.03 -23.95 -18.01
N PHE A 28 -16.84 -22.82 -17.36
CA PHE A 28 -15.56 -22.41 -16.78
C PHE A 28 -15.78 -21.88 -15.37
N GLN A 29 -15.21 -22.55 -14.37
CA GLN A 29 -15.20 -22.09 -12.99
C GLN A 29 -13.92 -21.30 -12.73
N ILE A 30 -14.04 -20.03 -12.34
CA ILE A 30 -12.90 -19.20 -11.95
C ILE A 30 -12.42 -19.66 -10.58
N ILE A 31 -11.16 -20.06 -10.51
CA ILE A 31 -10.44 -20.34 -9.26
C ILE A 31 -9.22 -19.42 -9.29
N SER A 32 -9.37 -18.26 -8.67
CA SER A 32 -8.42 -17.14 -8.75
C SER A 32 -7.77 -16.87 -7.40
N GLY A 33 -6.64 -16.16 -7.44
CA GLY A 33 -6.00 -15.59 -6.28
C GLY A 33 -5.47 -14.19 -6.57
N GLU A 34 -5.71 -13.28 -5.64
CA GLU A 34 -5.24 -11.91 -5.71
C GLU A 34 -3.76 -11.84 -5.38
N MET A 35 -2.99 -11.12 -6.21
CA MET A 35 -1.63 -10.70 -5.93
C MET A 35 -1.35 -9.35 -6.60
N HIS A 36 -0.74 -8.44 -5.87
CA HIS A 36 -0.49 -7.09 -6.36
C HIS A 36 0.96 -6.98 -6.85
N TYR A 37 1.16 -6.90 -8.17
CA TYR A 37 2.49 -6.82 -8.77
C TYR A 37 3.38 -5.73 -8.15
N ALA A 38 2.81 -4.59 -7.74
CA ALA A 38 3.54 -3.47 -7.13
C ALA A 38 4.05 -3.77 -5.70
N ARG A 39 3.51 -4.81 -5.03
CA ARG A 39 3.95 -5.31 -3.72
C ARG A 39 4.98 -6.43 -3.80
N ILE A 40 5.38 -6.80 -5.02
CA ILE A 40 6.26 -7.94 -5.27
C ILE A 40 7.44 -7.46 -6.11
N PRO A 41 8.70 -7.69 -5.72
CA PRO A 41 9.83 -7.42 -6.59
C PRO A 41 9.65 -8.09 -7.96
N ARG A 42 9.94 -7.35 -9.05
CA ARG A 42 9.72 -7.83 -10.43
C ARG A 42 10.32 -9.22 -10.68
N GLU A 43 11.51 -9.46 -10.13
CA GLU A 43 12.27 -10.70 -10.28
C GLU A 43 11.53 -11.90 -9.68
N TYR A 44 10.58 -11.66 -8.77
CA TYR A 44 9.82 -12.69 -8.08
C TYR A 44 8.41 -12.93 -8.66
N TRP A 45 7.96 -12.14 -9.63
CA TRP A 45 6.62 -12.31 -10.23
C TRP A 45 6.40 -13.72 -10.75
N ARG A 46 7.39 -14.28 -11.52
CA ARG A 46 7.28 -15.62 -12.10
C ARG A 46 7.21 -16.71 -11.03
N ASP A 47 7.96 -16.56 -9.95
CA ASP A 47 7.91 -17.49 -8.81
C ASP A 47 6.49 -17.52 -8.19
N ARG A 48 5.90 -16.36 -7.95
CA ARG A 48 4.55 -16.26 -7.38
C ARG A 48 3.48 -16.80 -8.32
N LEU A 49 3.59 -16.53 -9.61
CA LEU A 49 2.68 -17.09 -10.64
C LEU A 49 2.79 -18.60 -10.75
N LYS A 50 3.98 -19.18 -10.70
CA LYS A 50 4.17 -20.62 -10.65
C LYS A 50 3.57 -21.26 -9.38
N LYS A 51 3.67 -20.58 -8.24
CA LYS A 51 3.01 -21.03 -7.00
C LYS A 51 1.50 -20.99 -7.13
N ALA A 52 0.93 -19.96 -7.78
CA ALA A 52 -0.50 -19.91 -8.08
C ALA A 52 -0.96 -21.12 -8.93
N ARG A 53 -0.20 -21.44 -10.00
CA ARG A 53 -0.46 -22.65 -10.80
C ARG A 53 -0.32 -23.91 -9.99
N ALA A 54 0.70 -23.99 -9.14
CA ALA A 54 0.93 -25.15 -8.29
C ALA A 54 -0.18 -25.35 -7.26
N MET A 55 -0.79 -24.30 -6.72
CA MET A 55 -1.96 -24.40 -5.86
C MET A 55 -3.21 -24.86 -6.61
N GLY A 56 -3.21 -24.77 -7.94
CA GLY A 56 -4.33 -25.19 -8.80
C GLY A 56 -5.19 -24.05 -9.30
N LEU A 57 -4.78 -22.81 -9.11
CA LEU A 57 -5.46 -21.64 -9.69
C LEU A 57 -5.41 -21.70 -11.22
N ASN A 58 -6.46 -21.25 -11.87
CA ASN A 58 -6.51 -21.05 -13.31
C ASN A 58 -6.46 -19.56 -13.69
N THR A 59 -6.62 -18.68 -12.73
CA THR A 59 -6.71 -17.24 -12.89
C THR A 59 -5.94 -16.55 -11.77
N VAL A 60 -5.39 -15.38 -12.03
CA VAL A 60 -4.91 -14.44 -11.01
C VAL A 60 -5.63 -13.13 -11.15
N SER A 61 -5.80 -12.42 -10.04
CA SER A 61 -6.39 -11.10 -10.00
C SER A 61 -5.38 -10.06 -9.51
N THR A 62 -5.43 -8.84 -10.02
CA THR A 62 -4.56 -7.76 -9.57
C THR A 62 -5.20 -6.39 -9.70
N TYR A 63 -5.02 -5.57 -8.68
CA TYR A 63 -5.26 -4.13 -8.76
C TYR A 63 -4.18 -3.40 -9.56
N VAL A 64 -4.54 -2.24 -10.10
CA VAL A 64 -3.61 -1.27 -10.65
C VAL A 64 -3.73 0.02 -9.83
N PHE A 65 -2.67 0.36 -9.10
CA PHE A 65 -2.66 1.51 -8.21
C PHE A 65 -2.34 2.80 -8.96
N TRP A 66 -3.32 3.67 -9.13
CA TRP A 66 -3.17 4.92 -9.89
C TRP A 66 -2.04 5.80 -9.35
N ASN A 67 -1.93 5.97 -8.03
CA ASN A 67 -0.89 6.80 -7.41
C ASN A 67 0.54 6.30 -7.66
N ALA A 68 0.73 4.98 -7.83
CA ALA A 68 2.02 4.41 -8.15
C ALA A 68 2.43 4.72 -9.60
N HIS A 69 1.46 4.73 -10.51
CA HIS A 69 1.69 4.95 -11.94
C HIS A 69 1.66 6.42 -12.38
N GLU A 70 0.94 7.30 -11.67
CA GLU A 70 0.88 8.74 -11.95
C GLU A 70 1.26 9.55 -10.70
N PRO A 71 2.55 9.52 -10.29
CA PRO A 71 3.02 10.20 -9.08
C PRO A 71 2.90 11.73 -9.16
N LYS A 72 2.83 12.29 -10.38
CA LYS A 72 2.55 13.70 -10.68
C LYS A 72 1.56 13.77 -11.84
N PRO A 73 0.70 14.79 -11.90
CA PRO A 73 -0.29 14.93 -12.97
C PRO A 73 0.33 14.80 -14.37
N GLY A 74 -0.13 13.81 -15.16
CA GLY A 74 0.34 13.56 -16.52
C GLY A 74 1.73 12.91 -16.64
N VAL A 75 2.39 12.58 -15.55
CA VAL A 75 3.69 11.87 -15.54
C VAL A 75 3.43 10.42 -15.17
N TYR A 76 3.57 9.54 -16.14
CA TYR A 76 3.24 8.12 -15.99
C TYR A 76 4.49 7.25 -15.92
N ASP A 77 4.46 6.23 -15.05
CA ASP A 77 5.49 5.20 -14.94
C ASP A 77 4.87 3.80 -15.08
N PHE A 78 5.35 3.06 -16.08
CA PHE A 78 5.02 1.66 -16.35
C PHE A 78 6.31 0.82 -16.50
N ASN A 79 7.37 1.17 -15.76
CA ASN A 79 8.67 0.51 -15.85
C ASN A 79 8.98 -0.30 -14.58
N GLY A 80 9.94 -1.22 -14.70
CA GLY A 80 10.43 -1.98 -13.55
C GLY A 80 9.31 -2.75 -12.86
N SER A 81 9.17 -2.59 -11.55
CA SER A 81 8.10 -3.23 -10.77
C SER A 81 6.70 -2.63 -11.01
N LEU A 82 6.59 -1.58 -11.84
CA LEU A 82 5.31 -1.01 -12.27
C LEU A 82 4.91 -1.43 -13.70
N ASP A 83 5.66 -2.31 -14.37
CA ASP A 83 5.32 -2.85 -15.70
C ASP A 83 4.22 -3.91 -15.59
N VAL A 84 3.00 -3.44 -15.33
CA VAL A 84 1.81 -4.31 -15.18
C VAL A 84 1.52 -5.13 -16.44
N ALA A 85 1.83 -4.59 -17.62
CA ALA A 85 1.65 -5.33 -18.86
C ALA A 85 2.59 -6.54 -18.96
N ALA A 86 3.84 -6.41 -18.49
CA ALA A 86 4.75 -7.56 -18.41
C ALA A 86 4.30 -8.58 -17.36
N PHE A 87 3.76 -8.15 -16.21
CA PHE A 87 3.17 -9.07 -15.22
C PHE A 87 2.02 -9.88 -15.81
N ILE A 88 1.11 -9.23 -16.54
CA ILE A 88 -0.04 -9.89 -17.19
C ILE A 88 0.42 -10.88 -18.27
N ARG A 89 1.40 -10.51 -19.11
CA ARG A 89 1.97 -11.43 -20.10
C ARG A 89 2.67 -12.62 -19.43
N MET A 90 3.37 -12.39 -18.33
CA MET A 90 4.01 -13.46 -17.57
C MET A 90 2.97 -14.42 -16.96
N ALA A 91 1.82 -13.93 -16.50
CA ALA A 91 0.71 -14.78 -16.08
C ALA A 91 0.22 -15.67 -17.24
N GLN A 92 0.08 -15.13 -18.45
CA GLN A 92 -0.27 -15.90 -19.65
C GLN A 92 0.77 -16.98 -19.97
N GLU A 93 2.04 -16.65 -19.90
CA GLU A 93 3.14 -17.62 -20.13
C GLU A 93 3.12 -18.77 -19.12
N GLU A 94 2.70 -18.51 -17.88
CA GLU A 94 2.50 -19.55 -16.86
C GLU A 94 1.13 -20.25 -16.96
N GLY A 95 0.34 -19.96 -18.00
CA GLY A 95 -0.96 -20.58 -18.27
C GLY A 95 -2.06 -20.14 -17.31
N LEU A 96 -2.02 -18.88 -16.86
CA LEU A 96 -3.03 -18.24 -16.01
C LEU A 96 -3.81 -17.19 -16.80
N TYR A 97 -5.12 -17.15 -16.60
CA TYR A 97 -5.94 -16.02 -17.00
C TYR A 97 -5.80 -14.87 -15.97
N VAL A 98 -6.30 -13.69 -16.33
CA VAL A 98 -6.19 -12.50 -15.49
C VAL A 98 -7.55 -11.82 -15.32
N ILE A 99 -7.88 -11.49 -14.08
CA ILE A 99 -8.91 -10.52 -13.72
C ILE A 99 -8.18 -9.19 -13.46
N LEU A 100 -8.52 -8.18 -14.25
CA LEU A 100 -7.95 -6.85 -14.10
C LEU A 100 -8.86 -5.99 -13.22
N ARG A 101 -8.28 -5.34 -12.21
CA ARG A 101 -8.98 -4.43 -11.31
C ARG A 101 -8.36 -3.01 -11.43
N PRO A 102 -8.76 -2.25 -12.46
CA PRO A 102 -8.07 -1.02 -12.86
C PRO A 102 -8.39 0.20 -11.98
N GLY A 103 -9.30 0.08 -11.05
CA GLY A 103 -9.78 1.19 -10.26
C GLY A 103 -10.79 2.09 -10.99
N PRO A 104 -10.74 3.43 -10.79
CA PRO A 104 -9.66 4.27 -10.26
C PRO A 104 -9.40 4.15 -8.75
N TYR A 105 -10.32 3.62 -7.98
CA TYR A 105 -10.20 3.30 -6.57
C TYR A 105 -9.93 1.80 -6.38
N SER A 106 -8.94 1.47 -5.54
CA SER A 106 -8.50 0.09 -5.31
C SER A 106 -8.70 -0.38 -3.88
N CYS A 107 -8.83 0.50 -2.88
CA CYS A 107 -8.78 0.16 -1.46
C CYS A 107 -7.43 -0.48 -1.07
N ALA A 108 -7.41 -1.78 -0.81
CA ALA A 108 -6.24 -2.65 -0.71
C ALA A 108 -5.22 -2.23 0.36
N GLU A 109 -5.62 -1.52 1.40
CA GLU A 109 -4.74 -0.97 2.46
C GLU A 109 -3.53 -0.24 1.85
N TRP A 110 -3.76 0.37 0.69
CA TRP A 110 -2.82 1.19 -0.04
C TRP A 110 -3.14 2.67 0.16
N ASP A 111 -2.11 3.53 0.24
CA ASP A 111 -2.29 4.96 0.54
C ASP A 111 -3.40 5.59 -0.30
N LEU A 112 -4.38 6.22 0.35
CA LEU A 112 -5.58 6.85 -0.24
C LEU A 112 -6.40 5.90 -1.14
N GLY A 113 -6.34 4.59 -0.90
CA GLY A 113 -7.03 3.59 -1.75
C GLY A 113 -6.55 3.57 -3.20
N GLY A 114 -5.31 3.96 -3.44
CA GLY A 114 -4.69 4.03 -4.76
C GLY A 114 -4.84 5.37 -5.48
N PHE A 115 -5.60 6.32 -4.95
CA PHE A 115 -5.68 7.66 -5.55
C PHE A 115 -4.38 8.44 -5.40
N PRO A 116 -3.97 9.21 -6.42
CA PRO A 116 -2.85 10.13 -6.29
C PRO A 116 -3.11 11.25 -5.30
N ALA A 117 -2.18 11.48 -4.37
CA ALA A 117 -2.30 12.53 -3.36
C ALA A 117 -2.40 13.93 -3.96
N TRP A 118 -1.84 14.18 -5.14
CA TRP A 118 -1.93 15.47 -5.82
C TRP A 118 -3.37 15.90 -6.15
N LEU A 119 -4.33 14.98 -6.22
CA LEU A 119 -5.76 15.32 -6.33
C LEU A 119 -6.22 16.18 -5.15
N LEU A 120 -5.70 15.90 -3.96
CA LEU A 120 -6.07 16.58 -2.71
C LEU A 120 -5.46 17.97 -2.56
N ALA A 121 -4.59 18.40 -3.49
CA ALA A 121 -4.09 19.78 -3.53
C ALA A 121 -5.22 20.80 -3.73
N ASP A 122 -6.28 20.43 -4.45
CA ASP A 122 -7.53 21.21 -4.51
C ASP A 122 -8.38 20.91 -3.27
N GLN A 123 -8.60 21.93 -2.44
CA GLN A 123 -9.36 21.80 -1.20
C GLN A 123 -10.85 21.47 -1.41
N ASN A 124 -11.37 21.72 -2.61
CA ASN A 124 -12.79 21.58 -2.94
C ASN A 124 -13.08 20.33 -3.79
N ILE A 125 -12.09 19.45 -4.01
CA ILE A 125 -12.31 18.20 -4.75
C ILE A 125 -13.22 17.25 -3.96
N VAL A 126 -14.13 16.60 -4.66
CA VAL A 126 -14.97 15.53 -4.08
C VAL A 126 -14.60 14.22 -4.76
N LEU A 127 -13.81 13.39 -4.07
CA LEU A 127 -13.40 12.08 -4.56
C LEU A 127 -14.59 11.12 -4.72
N ARG A 128 -14.49 10.17 -5.66
CA ARG A 128 -15.50 9.15 -5.96
C ARG A 128 -16.89 9.75 -6.17
N SER A 129 -16.96 10.77 -7.03
CA SER A 129 -18.19 11.47 -7.38
C SER A 129 -18.15 11.99 -8.81
N THR A 130 -19.23 12.61 -9.26
CA THR A 130 -19.32 13.27 -10.57
C THR A 130 -18.66 14.66 -10.63
N ASP A 131 -17.94 15.07 -9.58
CA ASP A 131 -17.14 16.30 -9.62
C ASP A 131 -16.10 16.23 -10.73
N GLU A 132 -16.10 17.20 -11.66
CA GLU A 132 -15.18 17.25 -12.79
C GLU A 132 -13.72 17.37 -12.38
N LYS A 133 -13.43 17.94 -11.20
CA LYS A 133 -12.07 17.99 -10.64
C LYS A 133 -11.52 16.60 -10.35
N PHE A 134 -12.39 15.64 -10.06
CA PHE A 134 -12.08 14.24 -9.88
C PHE A 134 -12.25 13.44 -11.18
N MET A 135 -13.37 13.60 -11.87
CA MET A 135 -13.69 12.77 -13.04
C MET A 135 -12.76 12.98 -14.21
N ALA A 136 -12.41 14.23 -14.53
CA ALA A 136 -11.54 14.50 -15.67
C ALA A 136 -10.14 13.84 -15.55
N PRO A 137 -9.43 13.93 -14.40
CA PRO A 137 -8.20 13.16 -14.19
C PRO A 137 -8.43 11.64 -14.13
N ALA A 138 -9.54 11.15 -13.56
CA ALA A 138 -9.83 9.72 -13.50
C ALA A 138 -10.06 9.11 -14.89
N GLU A 139 -10.84 9.77 -15.75
CA GLU A 139 -11.07 9.36 -17.14
C GLU A 139 -9.77 9.44 -17.98
N ARG A 140 -8.92 10.44 -17.73
CA ARG A 140 -7.58 10.52 -18.35
C ARG A 140 -6.71 9.33 -17.94
N TRP A 141 -6.68 8.99 -16.67
CA TRP A 141 -5.98 7.82 -16.13
C TRP A 141 -6.47 6.52 -16.76
N ILE A 142 -7.78 6.27 -16.74
CA ILE A 142 -8.38 5.06 -17.32
C ILE A 142 -8.05 4.94 -18.80
N ARG A 143 -8.11 6.04 -19.57
CA ARG A 143 -7.71 6.05 -20.97
C ARG A 143 -6.23 5.68 -21.14
N ARG A 144 -5.34 6.29 -20.34
CA ARG A 144 -3.90 5.98 -20.41
C ARG A 144 -3.62 4.52 -20.05
N LEU A 145 -4.33 3.98 -19.08
CA LEU A 145 -4.23 2.57 -18.71
C LEU A 145 -4.74 1.65 -19.82
N GLY A 146 -5.80 2.05 -20.52
CA GLY A 146 -6.33 1.31 -21.66
C GLY A 146 -5.33 1.19 -22.82
N GLU A 147 -4.50 2.21 -23.06
CA GLU A 147 -3.43 2.16 -24.06
C GLU A 147 -2.42 1.03 -23.76
N GLU A 148 -2.13 0.77 -22.48
CA GLU A 148 -1.22 -0.29 -22.05
C GLU A 148 -1.88 -1.69 -22.03
N LEU A 149 -3.12 -1.80 -21.55
CA LEU A 149 -3.70 -3.07 -21.14
C LEU A 149 -4.85 -3.56 -22.02
N ALA A 150 -5.59 -2.70 -22.71
CA ALA A 150 -6.69 -3.14 -23.55
C ALA A 150 -6.27 -4.10 -24.71
N PRO A 151 -5.04 -4.03 -25.25
CA PRO A 151 -4.56 -5.04 -26.19
C PRO A 151 -4.40 -6.45 -25.60
N LEU A 152 -4.35 -6.58 -24.28
CA LEU A 152 -4.14 -7.86 -23.57
C LEU A 152 -5.45 -8.58 -23.21
N GLN A 153 -6.60 -8.12 -23.73
CA GLN A 153 -7.88 -8.82 -23.54
C GLN A 153 -7.88 -10.19 -24.22
N LEU A 154 -8.62 -11.12 -23.66
CA LEU A 154 -8.67 -12.51 -24.08
C LEU A 154 -9.02 -12.68 -25.56
N ALA A 155 -10.05 -11.97 -26.03
CA ALA A 155 -10.46 -12.00 -27.44
C ALA A 155 -9.42 -11.40 -28.40
N ARG A 156 -8.40 -10.72 -27.89
CA ARG A 156 -7.28 -10.17 -28.67
C ARG A 156 -6.01 -11.00 -28.55
N GLY A 157 -6.09 -12.17 -27.90
CA GLY A 157 -4.97 -13.10 -27.70
C GLY A 157 -4.18 -12.90 -26.41
N GLY A 158 -4.60 -11.99 -25.52
CA GLY A 158 -4.06 -11.84 -24.17
C GLY A 158 -4.79 -12.70 -23.13
N PRO A 159 -4.46 -12.60 -21.83
CA PRO A 159 -5.06 -13.41 -20.78
C PRO A 159 -6.21 -12.72 -20.03
N ILE A 160 -6.50 -11.43 -20.25
CA ILE A 160 -7.50 -10.69 -19.47
C ILE A 160 -8.91 -11.15 -19.87
N LEU A 161 -9.56 -11.91 -18.99
CA LEU A 161 -10.93 -12.40 -19.19
C LEU A 161 -12.02 -11.48 -18.63
N ALA A 162 -11.74 -10.80 -17.50
CA ALA A 162 -12.69 -9.90 -16.86
C ALA A 162 -12.01 -8.62 -16.35
N VAL A 163 -12.78 -7.53 -16.30
CA VAL A 163 -12.32 -6.21 -15.83
C VAL A 163 -13.34 -5.66 -14.84
N GLN A 164 -12.88 -5.30 -13.65
CA GLN A 164 -13.73 -4.71 -12.63
C GLN A 164 -14.02 -3.23 -12.89
N VAL A 165 -15.23 -2.81 -12.60
CA VAL A 165 -15.69 -1.42 -12.65
C VAL A 165 -15.70 -0.86 -11.25
N GLU A 166 -14.79 0.07 -10.94
CA GLU A 166 -14.63 0.65 -9.61
C GLU A 166 -14.26 -0.43 -8.55
N ASN A 167 -14.47 -0.19 -7.26
CA ASN A 167 -14.37 -1.18 -6.19
C ASN A 167 -15.25 -0.81 -5.00
N GLU A 168 -16.13 -1.73 -4.59
CA GLU A 168 -16.99 -1.62 -3.40
C GLU A 168 -17.68 -0.25 -3.28
N TYR A 169 -18.16 0.26 -4.41
CA TYR A 169 -18.77 1.59 -4.42
C TYR A 169 -20.02 1.65 -3.55
N GLY A 170 -20.75 0.54 -3.41
CA GLY A 170 -21.94 0.46 -2.58
C GLY A 170 -21.73 0.79 -1.11
N SER A 171 -20.53 0.51 -0.57
CA SER A 171 -20.14 0.88 0.80
C SER A 171 -19.82 2.38 0.95
N PHE A 172 -19.55 3.06 -0.15
CA PHE A 172 -19.15 4.48 -0.18
C PHE A 172 -20.26 5.40 -0.64
N GLY A 173 -21.11 4.97 -1.56
CA GLY A 173 -22.16 5.78 -2.15
C GLY A 173 -23.11 4.98 -3.04
N LYS A 174 -24.05 5.70 -3.68
CA LYS A 174 -25.08 5.13 -4.55
C LYS A 174 -25.33 5.93 -5.83
N ASP A 175 -24.34 6.74 -6.23
CA ASP A 175 -24.44 7.58 -7.43
C ASP A 175 -24.24 6.73 -8.69
N LYS A 176 -25.35 6.34 -9.32
CA LYS A 176 -25.32 5.56 -10.57
C LYS A 176 -24.78 6.35 -11.76
N VAL A 177 -24.80 7.68 -11.72
CA VAL A 177 -24.19 8.51 -12.79
C VAL A 177 -22.67 8.39 -12.71
N TYR A 178 -22.10 8.47 -11.51
CA TYR A 178 -20.68 8.24 -11.29
C TYR A 178 -20.25 6.84 -11.78
N MET A 179 -20.92 5.79 -11.31
CA MET A 179 -20.61 4.41 -11.70
C MET A 179 -20.72 4.20 -13.21
N LYS A 180 -21.74 4.79 -13.84
CA LYS A 180 -21.91 4.72 -15.30
C LYS A 180 -20.75 5.44 -16.03
N ARG A 181 -20.28 6.58 -15.54
CA ARG A 181 -19.12 7.29 -16.13
C ARG A 181 -17.85 6.46 -16.05
N ILE A 182 -17.59 5.77 -14.92
CA ILE A 182 -16.43 4.85 -14.80
C ILE A 182 -16.58 3.68 -15.78
N TYR A 183 -17.76 3.06 -15.87
CA TYR A 183 -18.04 2.01 -16.85
C TYR A 183 -17.78 2.49 -18.30
N ASP A 184 -18.32 3.66 -18.66
CA ASP A 184 -18.14 4.22 -20.00
C ASP A 184 -16.67 4.57 -20.28
N ALA A 185 -15.96 5.09 -19.28
CA ALA A 185 -14.53 5.39 -19.40
C ALA A 185 -13.70 4.12 -19.71
N LEU A 186 -13.99 3.00 -19.04
CA LEU A 186 -13.36 1.71 -19.32
C LEU A 186 -13.68 1.22 -20.75
N ARG A 187 -14.95 1.30 -21.16
CA ARG A 187 -15.36 0.93 -22.53
C ARG A 187 -14.65 1.80 -23.59
N ASN A 188 -14.60 3.10 -23.36
CA ASN A 188 -13.94 4.07 -24.24
C ASN A 188 -12.41 3.91 -24.26
N ALA A 189 -11.81 3.42 -23.18
CA ALA A 189 -10.40 3.08 -23.09
C ALA A 189 -10.04 1.76 -23.82
N GLY A 190 -11.04 1.07 -24.40
CA GLY A 190 -10.85 -0.09 -25.24
C GLY A 190 -11.10 -1.45 -24.55
N PHE A 191 -11.57 -1.48 -23.29
CA PHE A 191 -12.00 -2.73 -22.62
C PHE A 191 -13.41 -3.12 -23.13
N THR A 192 -13.49 -3.51 -24.38
CA THR A 192 -14.74 -3.83 -25.09
C THR A 192 -15.02 -5.32 -25.18
N ASP A 193 -13.99 -6.15 -25.03
CA ASP A 193 -14.03 -7.57 -25.35
C ASP A 193 -13.89 -8.46 -24.09
N SER A 194 -13.73 -7.85 -22.92
CA SER A 194 -13.73 -8.53 -21.62
C SER A 194 -15.07 -8.36 -20.92
N LEU A 195 -15.41 -9.32 -20.05
CA LEU A 195 -16.56 -9.21 -19.14
C LEU A 195 -16.31 -8.07 -18.15
N LEU A 196 -17.19 -7.06 -18.11
CA LEU A 196 -17.17 -6.05 -17.08
C LEU A 196 -18.07 -6.48 -15.91
N PHE A 197 -17.57 -6.28 -14.67
CA PHE A 197 -18.30 -6.64 -13.45
C PHE A 197 -18.08 -5.60 -12.35
N THR A 198 -19.00 -5.51 -11.40
CA THR A 198 -18.87 -4.77 -10.14
C THR A 198 -18.69 -5.74 -8.98
N ALA A 199 -18.10 -5.29 -7.88
CA ALA A 199 -17.89 -6.08 -6.68
C ALA A 199 -18.26 -5.25 -5.45
N ASP A 200 -19.18 -5.78 -4.64
CA ASP A 200 -19.69 -5.11 -3.43
C ASP A 200 -20.01 -6.14 -2.34
N GLY A 201 -20.14 -5.72 -1.08
CA GLY A 201 -20.71 -6.53 -0.02
C GLY A 201 -22.18 -6.88 -0.30
N GLY A 202 -22.68 -7.94 0.33
CA GLY A 202 -24.04 -8.46 0.03
C GLY A 202 -25.17 -7.46 0.28
N ASP A 203 -25.01 -6.55 1.23
CA ASP A 203 -26.02 -5.53 1.55
C ASP A 203 -25.89 -4.27 0.66
N GLU A 204 -24.75 -4.08 0.00
CA GLU A 204 -24.41 -2.94 -0.84
C GLU A 204 -24.57 -3.18 -2.34
N LEU A 205 -24.89 -4.42 -2.76
CA LEU A 205 -25.01 -4.81 -4.18
C LEU A 205 -25.91 -3.85 -4.98
N ALA A 206 -27.05 -3.46 -4.42
CA ALA A 206 -27.99 -2.57 -5.09
C ALA A 206 -27.41 -1.15 -5.28
N ASP A 207 -26.59 -0.70 -4.36
CA ASP A 207 -26.00 0.63 -4.37
C ASP A 207 -24.74 0.70 -5.25
N GLY A 208 -23.90 -0.35 -5.29
CA GLY A 208 -22.67 -0.40 -6.08
C GLY A 208 -22.85 -0.85 -7.54
N THR A 209 -23.78 -1.77 -7.82
CA THR A 209 -23.91 -2.40 -9.14
C THR A 209 -24.71 -1.56 -10.14
N LEU A 210 -24.36 -1.68 -11.43
CA LEU A 210 -25.12 -1.12 -12.55
C LEU A 210 -26.08 -2.14 -13.17
N PRO A 211 -27.19 -1.70 -13.80
CA PRO A 211 -28.01 -2.57 -14.66
C PRO A 211 -27.18 -3.21 -15.78
N ASN A 212 -27.43 -4.48 -16.08
CA ASN A 212 -26.74 -5.22 -17.16
C ASN A 212 -25.21 -5.38 -17.00
N VAL A 213 -24.66 -5.07 -15.84
CA VAL A 213 -23.27 -5.39 -15.46
C VAL A 213 -23.31 -6.57 -14.49
N HIS A 214 -22.44 -7.55 -14.67
CA HIS A 214 -22.35 -8.69 -13.76
C HIS A 214 -21.99 -8.21 -12.35
N ALA A 215 -22.69 -8.70 -11.34
CA ALA A 215 -22.43 -8.41 -9.94
C ALA A 215 -21.63 -9.56 -9.34
N ALA A 216 -20.45 -9.28 -8.83
CA ALA A 216 -19.71 -10.15 -7.93
C ALA A 216 -19.95 -9.72 -6.48
N ILE A 217 -19.62 -10.60 -5.53
CA ILE A 217 -19.83 -10.35 -4.10
C ILE A 217 -18.51 -10.51 -3.34
N ASN A 218 -18.27 -9.64 -2.35
CA ASN A 218 -17.13 -9.72 -1.44
C ASN A 218 -17.60 -10.11 -0.04
N PHE A 219 -16.91 -11.07 0.58
CA PHE A 219 -17.16 -11.48 1.97
C PHE A 219 -15.99 -12.29 2.52
N GLY A 220 -15.85 -12.31 3.85
CA GLY A 220 -14.83 -13.04 4.56
C GLY A 220 -15.17 -14.51 4.86
N ALA A 221 -14.17 -15.21 5.39
CA ALA A 221 -14.28 -16.59 5.81
C ALA A 221 -15.42 -16.79 6.85
N GLY A 222 -16.24 -17.82 6.63
CA GLY A 222 -17.38 -18.16 7.48
C GLY A 222 -18.70 -17.51 7.06
N GLU A 223 -18.70 -16.63 6.06
CA GLU A 223 -19.89 -15.88 5.66
C GLU A 223 -20.57 -16.36 4.38
N ALA A 224 -19.99 -17.31 3.65
CA ALA A 224 -20.49 -17.73 2.33
C ALA A 224 -21.98 -18.13 2.33
N LYS A 225 -22.42 -18.89 3.33
CA LYS A 225 -23.82 -19.35 3.43
C LYS A 225 -24.82 -18.23 3.74
N LYS A 226 -24.35 -17.10 4.28
CA LYS A 226 -25.15 -15.92 4.57
C LYS A 226 -25.17 -14.95 3.38
N GLU A 227 -24.03 -14.75 2.77
CA GLU A 227 -23.85 -13.70 1.76
C GLU A 227 -24.24 -14.14 0.34
N ILE A 228 -23.93 -15.38 -0.08
CA ILE A 228 -24.27 -15.88 -1.42
C ILE A 228 -25.79 -15.83 -1.71
N PRO A 229 -26.71 -16.18 -0.79
CA PRO A 229 -28.14 -16.02 -1.03
C PRO A 229 -28.59 -14.59 -1.31
N LYS A 230 -27.89 -13.57 -0.79
CA LYS A 230 -28.19 -12.17 -1.10
C LYS A 230 -27.88 -11.86 -2.57
N LEU A 231 -26.72 -12.31 -3.09
CA LEU A 231 -26.38 -12.17 -4.50
C LEU A 231 -27.37 -12.91 -5.40
N GLN A 232 -27.70 -14.16 -5.07
CA GLN A 232 -28.67 -14.96 -5.85
C GLN A 232 -30.06 -14.36 -5.88
N LYS A 233 -30.49 -13.70 -4.80
CA LYS A 233 -31.75 -12.94 -4.76
C LYS A 233 -31.65 -11.65 -5.60
N PHE A 234 -30.51 -10.98 -5.57
CA PHE A 234 -30.28 -9.73 -6.31
C PHE A 234 -30.15 -9.97 -7.82
N ARG A 235 -29.45 -11.02 -8.23
CA ARG A 235 -29.21 -11.42 -9.63
C ARG A 235 -29.53 -12.90 -9.84
N PRO A 236 -30.81 -13.29 -9.87
CA PRO A 236 -31.16 -14.68 -10.06
C PRO A 236 -30.72 -15.21 -11.43
N GLY A 237 -30.25 -16.47 -11.46
CA GLY A 237 -29.85 -17.14 -12.70
C GLY A 237 -28.55 -16.59 -13.33
N THR A 238 -27.69 -15.95 -12.55
CA THR A 238 -26.34 -15.53 -12.97
C THR A 238 -25.27 -16.29 -12.20
N PRO A 239 -24.04 -16.41 -12.74
CA PRO A 239 -22.94 -17.06 -12.03
C PRO A 239 -22.68 -16.41 -10.67
N VAL A 240 -22.42 -17.23 -9.64
CA VAL A 240 -21.94 -16.74 -8.36
C VAL A 240 -20.42 -16.60 -8.45
N PHE A 241 -19.94 -15.37 -8.19
CA PHE A 241 -18.52 -15.06 -8.11
C PHE A 241 -18.24 -14.27 -6.84
N ASN A 242 -17.49 -14.89 -5.91
CA ASN A 242 -16.87 -14.17 -4.81
C ASN A 242 -15.55 -13.58 -5.33
N SER A 243 -15.53 -12.29 -5.57
CA SER A 243 -14.38 -11.58 -6.13
C SER A 243 -13.35 -11.17 -5.09
N GLU A 244 -13.68 -11.23 -3.81
CA GLU A 244 -12.77 -11.19 -2.67
C GLU A 244 -13.28 -12.13 -1.57
N TYR A 245 -12.66 -13.30 -1.49
CA TYR A 245 -12.79 -14.17 -0.33
C TYR A 245 -11.66 -13.86 0.64
N TRP A 246 -11.95 -13.10 1.71
CA TRP A 246 -10.95 -12.71 2.68
C TRP A 246 -10.53 -13.91 3.52
N ASP A 247 -9.41 -14.51 3.13
CA ASP A 247 -8.84 -15.70 3.77
C ASP A 247 -7.78 -15.38 4.85
N GLY A 248 -7.61 -14.13 5.15
CA GLY A 248 -6.74 -13.54 6.17
C GLY A 248 -7.22 -12.14 6.52
N TRP A 249 -6.32 -11.34 7.10
CA TRP A 249 -6.56 -9.93 7.36
C TRP A 249 -5.23 -9.16 7.44
N PHE A 250 -5.28 -7.87 7.24
CA PHE A 250 -4.14 -6.96 7.35
C PHE A 250 -3.97 -6.47 8.80
N ASP A 251 -2.80 -5.89 9.09
CA ASP A 251 -2.43 -5.46 10.42
C ASP A 251 -2.31 -3.94 10.53
N HIS A 252 -2.66 -3.41 11.70
CA HIS A 252 -2.49 -2.00 12.07
C HIS A 252 -1.38 -1.81 13.10
N TRP A 253 -0.70 -0.66 13.03
CA TRP A 253 0.28 -0.31 14.05
C TRP A 253 -0.34 -0.17 15.44
N GLY A 254 0.12 -1.00 16.38
CA GLY A 254 -0.34 -1.02 17.78
C GLY A 254 -1.38 -2.08 18.09
N GLU A 255 -1.67 -2.98 17.14
CA GLU A 255 -2.55 -4.14 17.29
C GLU A 255 -1.77 -5.45 17.13
N HIS A 256 -2.40 -6.58 17.37
CA HIS A 256 -1.81 -7.90 17.15
C HIS A 256 -1.90 -8.33 15.70
N HIS A 257 -0.97 -9.19 15.28
CA HIS A 257 -0.99 -9.82 13.97
C HIS A 257 -2.20 -10.76 13.82
N HIS A 258 -2.89 -10.66 12.69
CA HIS A 258 -4.06 -11.49 12.40
C HIS A 258 -3.65 -12.88 11.91
N VAL A 259 -4.27 -13.90 12.51
CA VAL A 259 -4.13 -15.30 12.11
C VAL A 259 -5.51 -15.93 12.08
N THR A 260 -5.84 -16.66 11.03
CA THR A 260 -7.17 -17.22 10.79
C THR A 260 -7.20 -18.76 10.77
N ASP A 261 -8.39 -19.36 10.86
CA ASP A 261 -8.53 -20.83 10.90
C ASP A 261 -8.49 -21.44 9.48
N THR A 262 -7.35 -22.01 9.14
CA THR A 262 -7.10 -22.70 7.87
C THR A 262 -8.10 -23.82 7.56
N ASN A 263 -8.51 -24.59 8.57
CA ASN A 263 -9.40 -25.74 8.34
C ASN A 263 -10.82 -25.30 8.05
N GLN A 264 -11.32 -24.29 8.77
CA GLN A 264 -12.62 -23.68 8.50
C GLN A 264 -12.69 -23.12 7.08
N GLN A 265 -11.66 -22.40 6.68
CA GLN A 265 -11.57 -21.82 5.34
C GLN A 265 -11.50 -22.88 4.25
N ALA A 266 -10.68 -23.90 4.43
CA ALA A 266 -10.58 -25.01 3.47
C ALA A 266 -11.94 -25.74 3.29
N GLN A 267 -12.72 -25.94 4.37
CA GLN A 267 -14.06 -26.52 4.31
C GLN A 267 -15.05 -25.61 3.56
N GLU A 268 -15.00 -24.31 3.79
CA GLU A 268 -15.88 -23.36 3.11
C GLU A 268 -15.55 -23.22 1.62
N ILE A 269 -14.26 -23.18 1.26
CA ILE A 269 -13.80 -23.20 -0.14
C ILE A 269 -14.23 -24.50 -0.82
N ASP A 270 -14.07 -25.67 -0.15
CA ASP A 270 -14.52 -26.96 -0.68
C ASP A 270 -16.02 -26.95 -0.97
N TRP A 271 -16.82 -26.38 -0.05
CA TRP A 271 -18.26 -26.26 -0.26
C TRP A 271 -18.56 -25.31 -1.44
N MET A 272 -18.00 -24.11 -1.48
CA MET A 272 -18.25 -23.16 -2.58
C MET A 272 -17.89 -23.76 -3.94
N LEU A 273 -16.72 -24.37 -4.07
CA LEU A 273 -16.30 -25.01 -5.31
C LEU A 273 -17.20 -26.18 -5.70
N SER A 274 -17.75 -26.92 -4.72
CA SER A 274 -18.70 -28.05 -4.98
C SER A 274 -20.02 -27.57 -5.56
N GLN A 275 -20.43 -26.33 -5.29
CA GLN A 275 -21.63 -25.70 -5.83
C GLN A 275 -21.41 -25.10 -7.22
N GLY A 276 -20.20 -25.20 -7.79
CA GLY A 276 -19.84 -24.55 -9.05
C GLY A 276 -19.56 -23.03 -8.92
N TYR A 277 -19.49 -22.49 -7.71
CA TYR A 277 -19.22 -21.06 -7.50
C TYR A 277 -17.77 -20.72 -7.81
N SER A 278 -17.56 -19.57 -8.40
CA SER A 278 -16.24 -19.00 -8.67
C SER A 278 -15.72 -18.19 -7.48
N ILE A 279 -14.42 -18.26 -7.26
CA ILE A 279 -13.77 -17.58 -6.13
C ILE A 279 -12.49 -16.88 -6.54
N ASN A 280 -12.16 -15.79 -5.84
CA ASN A 280 -10.86 -15.14 -5.85
C ASN A 280 -10.34 -15.02 -4.39
N LEU A 281 -9.29 -15.75 -4.07
CA LEU A 281 -8.67 -15.72 -2.73
C LEU A 281 -8.03 -14.34 -2.52
N TYR A 282 -8.47 -13.62 -1.55
CA TYR A 282 -7.93 -12.32 -1.14
C TYR A 282 -7.34 -12.47 0.28
N MET A 283 -6.02 -12.67 0.40
CA MET A 283 -4.97 -12.65 -0.63
C MET A 283 -4.44 -14.05 -0.90
N PHE A 284 -4.11 -14.37 -2.15
CA PHE A 284 -3.23 -15.50 -2.42
C PHE A 284 -1.79 -15.19 -1.97
N HIS A 285 -1.33 -13.96 -2.22
CA HIS A 285 -0.04 -13.43 -1.80
C HIS A 285 -0.14 -11.92 -1.59
N GLY A 286 -0.02 -11.49 -0.36
CA GLY A 286 -0.15 -10.08 -0.02
C GLY A 286 1.06 -9.23 -0.43
N GLY A 287 2.26 -9.67 -0.07
CA GLY A 287 3.52 -8.95 -0.35
C GLY A 287 3.80 -7.80 0.61
N THR A 288 4.47 -6.76 0.12
CA THR A 288 4.98 -5.64 0.94
C THR A 288 4.55 -4.29 0.37
N SER A 289 4.02 -3.41 1.20
CA SER A 289 3.77 -2.00 0.84
C SER A 289 5.06 -1.19 0.98
N PHE A 290 5.99 -1.39 0.03
CA PHE A 290 7.31 -0.76 0.07
C PHE A 290 7.25 0.77 0.17
N GLY A 291 8.22 1.36 0.88
CA GLY A 291 8.34 2.79 1.06
C GLY A 291 7.25 3.37 1.97
N PHE A 292 6.38 4.21 1.42
CA PHE A 292 5.33 4.92 2.16
C PHE A 292 3.93 4.55 1.67
N MET A 293 3.76 3.39 1.03
CA MET A 293 2.54 3.05 0.31
C MET A 293 1.45 2.38 1.16
N SER A 294 1.75 1.93 2.39
CA SER A 294 0.69 1.46 3.29
C SER A 294 -0.25 2.61 3.67
N GLY A 295 -1.54 2.33 3.63
CA GLY A 295 -2.62 3.27 3.93
C GLY A 295 -3.00 3.31 5.40
N ALA A 296 -4.27 3.52 5.64
CA ALA A 296 -4.89 3.47 6.96
C ALA A 296 -6.38 3.17 6.84
N ASN A 297 -6.96 2.54 7.85
CA ASN A 297 -8.40 2.38 7.96
C ASN A 297 -9.00 3.44 8.89
N TRP A 298 -10.30 3.60 8.80
CA TRP A 298 -11.10 4.41 9.70
C TRP A 298 -12.27 3.56 10.18
N ASP A 299 -12.12 3.00 11.36
CA ASP A 299 -13.15 2.16 11.96
C ASP A 299 -13.52 2.67 13.36
N HIS A 300 -14.78 2.57 13.74
CA HIS A 300 -15.30 3.01 15.04
C HIS A 300 -14.83 4.42 15.46
N ASN A 301 -14.73 5.35 14.49
CA ASN A 301 -14.23 6.71 14.68
C ASN A 301 -12.77 6.76 15.17
N THR A 302 -11.97 5.76 14.77
CA THR A 302 -10.54 5.64 15.08
C THR A 302 -9.72 5.56 13.79
N TYR A 303 -8.56 6.21 13.78
CA TYR A 303 -7.59 6.15 12.71
C TYR A 303 -6.62 5.00 12.98
N GLU A 304 -6.51 4.07 12.06
CA GLU A 304 -5.78 2.82 12.18
C GLU A 304 -4.81 2.67 11.01
N PRO A 305 -3.55 3.16 11.14
CA PRO A 305 -2.57 3.09 10.06
C PRO A 305 -2.03 1.67 9.90
N ASP A 306 -1.96 1.24 8.63
CA ASP A 306 -1.51 -0.08 8.23
C ASP A 306 0.01 -0.23 8.37
N VAL A 307 0.45 -1.44 8.73
CA VAL A 307 1.89 -1.77 8.75
C VAL A 307 2.47 -1.87 7.35
N THR A 308 3.79 -1.99 7.24
CA THR A 308 4.47 -2.11 5.94
C THR A 308 4.28 -3.49 5.31
N SER A 309 4.30 -4.57 6.10
CA SER A 309 3.99 -5.91 5.62
C SER A 309 2.51 -6.02 5.24
N TYR A 310 2.24 -6.62 4.09
CA TYR A 310 0.89 -7.04 3.72
C TYR A 310 0.82 -8.57 3.71
N ASP A 311 1.41 -9.21 4.73
CA ASP A 311 1.47 -10.67 4.84
C ASP A 311 0.10 -11.32 4.74
N TYR A 312 -0.90 -10.72 5.39
CA TYR A 312 -2.32 -11.07 5.30
C TYR A 312 -2.66 -12.47 5.86
N ASP A 313 -1.72 -13.17 6.50
CA ASP A 313 -1.85 -14.61 6.82
C ASP A 313 -2.22 -15.44 5.57
N SER A 314 -1.69 -15.08 4.41
CA SER A 314 -2.07 -15.61 3.10
C SER A 314 -1.45 -17.01 2.82
N PRO A 315 -1.95 -17.75 1.80
CA PRO A 315 -1.36 -19.03 1.36
C PRO A 315 0.13 -18.94 1.00
N VAL A 316 0.55 -17.82 0.44
CA VAL A 316 1.97 -17.52 0.15
C VAL A 316 2.38 -16.30 0.97
N SER A 317 3.28 -16.48 1.93
CA SER A 317 3.73 -15.42 2.85
C SER A 317 4.39 -14.24 2.14
N GLU A 318 4.63 -13.14 2.85
CA GLU A 318 5.28 -11.93 2.33
C GLU A 318 6.57 -12.23 1.55
N SER A 319 7.43 -13.12 2.03
CA SER A 319 8.67 -13.53 1.33
C SER A 319 8.44 -14.56 0.23
N GLY A 320 7.23 -15.08 0.09
CA GLY A 320 6.91 -16.11 -0.89
C GLY A 320 7.03 -17.54 -0.36
N ALA A 321 7.25 -17.77 0.92
CA ALA A 321 7.22 -19.10 1.49
C ALA A 321 5.79 -19.69 1.46
N LEU A 322 5.68 -20.98 1.25
CA LEU A 322 4.39 -21.67 1.25
C LEU A 322 3.94 -21.92 2.70
N THR A 323 2.71 -21.50 3.02
CA THR A 323 2.13 -21.67 4.35
C THR A 323 1.30 -22.94 4.45
N LYS A 324 0.80 -23.25 5.64
CA LYS A 324 -0.16 -24.35 5.84
C LYS A 324 -1.44 -24.17 5.00
N LYS A 325 -1.88 -22.91 4.77
CA LYS A 325 -3.04 -22.60 3.94
C LYS A 325 -2.81 -22.98 2.49
N PHE A 326 -1.61 -22.76 1.94
CA PHE A 326 -1.29 -23.17 0.57
C PHE A 326 -1.59 -24.64 0.34
N TYR A 327 -1.13 -25.51 1.21
CA TYR A 327 -1.31 -26.96 1.05
C TYR A 327 -2.77 -27.36 1.28
N ALA A 328 -3.44 -26.81 2.30
CA ALA A 328 -4.84 -27.09 2.56
C ALA A 328 -5.75 -26.69 1.39
N PHE A 329 -5.53 -25.50 0.83
CA PHE A 329 -6.32 -25.03 -0.32
C PHE A 329 -5.97 -25.77 -1.60
N ARG A 330 -4.69 -26.13 -1.83
CA ARG A 330 -4.26 -27.00 -2.92
C ARG A 330 -5.01 -28.36 -2.90
N ASP A 331 -5.10 -28.98 -1.73
CA ASP A 331 -5.79 -30.28 -1.59
C ASP A 331 -7.27 -30.17 -1.93
N VAL A 332 -7.93 -29.10 -1.48
CA VAL A 332 -9.32 -28.82 -1.81
C VAL A 332 -9.50 -28.61 -3.31
N ILE A 333 -8.65 -27.78 -3.95
CA ILE A 333 -8.74 -27.49 -5.37
C ILE A 333 -8.47 -28.75 -6.21
N ALA A 334 -7.46 -29.54 -5.84
CA ALA A 334 -7.16 -30.82 -6.51
C ALA A 334 -8.36 -31.77 -6.47
N LYS A 335 -9.02 -31.90 -5.31
CA LYS A 335 -10.24 -32.72 -5.15
C LYS A 335 -11.38 -32.25 -6.06
N ARG A 336 -11.50 -30.94 -6.30
CA ARG A 336 -12.60 -30.34 -7.11
C ARG A 336 -12.27 -30.26 -8.61
N ARG A 337 -11.06 -30.61 -9.01
CA ARG A 337 -10.61 -30.66 -10.40
C ARG A 337 -10.10 -32.07 -10.79
N PRO A 338 -10.96 -33.09 -10.73
CA PRO A 338 -10.56 -34.46 -11.07
C PRO A 338 -10.02 -34.52 -12.51
N GLY A 339 -8.89 -35.22 -12.70
CA GLY A 339 -8.23 -35.33 -14.01
C GLY A 339 -7.23 -34.21 -14.34
N VAL A 340 -7.10 -33.20 -13.49
CA VAL A 340 -6.03 -32.19 -13.61
C VAL A 340 -4.88 -32.53 -12.67
N THR A 341 -3.72 -32.80 -13.23
CA THR A 341 -2.48 -32.95 -12.43
C THR A 341 -1.94 -31.58 -12.12
N LEU A 342 -1.90 -31.21 -10.84
CA LEU A 342 -1.32 -29.94 -10.39
C LEU A 342 0.22 -30.04 -10.44
N PRO A 343 0.91 -29.02 -10.98
CA PRO A 343 2.38 -29.01 -10.96
C PRO A 343 2.91 -28.89 -9.52
N GLU A 344 4.12 -29.37 -9.31
CA GLU A 344 4.83 -29.14 -8.05
C GLU A 344 5.19 -27.66 -7.89
N PRO A 345 5.09 -27.12 -6.66
CA PRO A 345 5.53 -25.75 -6.41
C PRO A 345 7.03 -25.60 -6.69
N PRO A 346 7.48 -24.42 -7.13
CA PRO A 346 8.91 -24.15 -7.29
C PRO A 346 9.64 -24.29 -5.94
N ALA A 347 10.95 -24.57 -6.01
CA ALA A 347 11.79 -24.63 -4.81
C ALA A 347 11.75 -23.30 -4.03
N ALA A 348 11.90 -23.40 -2.72
CA ALA A 348 11.97 -22.22 -1.86
C ALA A 348 13.15 -21.32 -2.27
N LEU A 349 12.91 -20.00 -2.21
CA LEU A 349 13.96 -19.02 -2.46
C LEU A 349 15.03 -19.10 -1.35
N PRO A 350 16.31 -18.80 -1.66
CA PRO A 350 17.35 -18.75 -0.65
C PRO A 350 17.06 -17.71 0.43
N VAL A 351 17.34 -18.06 1.68
CA VAL A 351 17.22 -17.16 2.84
C VAL A 351 18.59 -17.03 3.51
N VAL A 352 18.99 -15.81 3.84
CA VAL A 352 20.28 -15.50 4.47
C VAL A 352 20.09 -14.75 5.79
N GLU A 353 21.08 -14.86 6.69
CA GLU A 353 21.22 -14.01 7.85
C GLU A 353 22.24 -12.89 7.56
N ILE A 354 21.97 -11.70 8.06
CA ILE A 354 22.96 -10.64 8.14
C ILE A 354 23.42 -10.58 9.60
N PRO A 355 24.71 -10.89 9.88
CA PRO A 355 25.26 -10.74 11.23
C PRO A 355 25.06 -9.31 11.75
N GLU A 356 24.94 -9.15 13.08
CA GLU A 356 24.80 -7.82 13.68
C GLU A 356 25.96 -6.90 13.29
N PHE A 357 25.61 -5.70 12.82
CA PHE A 357 26.57 -4.65 12.45
C PHE A 357 26.12 -3.29 13.00
N GLU A 358 27.06 -2.38 13.16
CA GLU A 358 26.79 -1.01 13.63
C GLU A 358 26.71 -0.03 12.44
N VAL A 359 25.82 0.96 12.53
CA VAL A 359 25.84 2.11 11.63
C VAL A 359 27.02 3.02 11.98
N GLU A 360 27.63 3.62 10.96
CA GLU A 360 28.95 4.28 11.06
C GLU A 360 28.85 5.81 11.02
N LYS A 361 27.80 6.32 10.37
CA LYS A 361 27.66 7.74 10.05
C LYS A 361 26.26 8.24 10.37
N ILE A 362 26.15 9.55 10.63
CA ILE A 362 24.92 10.23 10.96
C ILE A 362 24.74 11.50 10.12
N SER A 363 23.50 11.83 9.78
CA SER A 363 23.07 13.12 9.25
C SER A 363 21.85 13.57 10.05
N PRO A 364 21.99 14.47 11.05
CA PRO A 364 20.85 15.01 11.79
C PRO A 364 19.89 15.77 10.87
N LEU A 365 18.59 15.70 11.11
CA LEU A 365 17.60 16.40 10.29
C LEU A 365 17.72 17.92 10.41
N TRP A 366 18.01 18.41 11.59
CA TRP A 366 18.40 19.82 11.82
C TRP A 366 19.73 19.85 12.53
N GLY A 367 20.68 20.57 11.92
CA GLY A 367 22.02 20.65 12.44
C GLY A 367 22.09 21.49 13.70
N ASP A 368 22.37 20.83 14.81
CA ASP A 368 23.20 21.44 15.81
C ASP A 368 24.60 20.86 15.58
N CYS A 369 25.45 21.62 14.87
CA CYS A 369 26.81 21.20 14.54
C CYS A 369 27.74 21.13 15.74
N THR A 370 27.21 21.24 16.96
CA THR A 370 28.00 21.09 18.20
C THR A 370 28.61 19.70 18.39
N PHE A 371 28.21 18.72 17.56
CA PHE A 371 28.75 17.35 17.57
C PHE A 371 29.53 16.97 16.31
N VAL A 372 29.64 17.83 15.29
CA VAL A 372 30.34 17.57 14.03
C VAL A 372 31.18 18.81 13.66
N LEU A 373 32.43 18.80 14.07
CA LEU A 373 33.53 19.68 13.62
C LEU A 373 33.20 21.15 13.25
N ASP A 374 34.13 22.04 13.57
CA ASP A 374 34.11 23.51 13.48
C ASP A 374 33.70 24.22 12.17
N ASN A 375 33.16 23.52 11.17
CA ASN A 375 32.77 24.07 9.87
C ASN A 375 31.55 23.40 9.26
N CYS A 376 30.53 23.09 10.04
CA CYS A 376 29.29 22.51 9.51
C CYS A 376 28.33 23.59 9.01
N SER A 377 28.43 23.94 7.73
CA SER A 377 27.28 24.49 7.01
C SER A 377 26.37 23.33 6.59
N VAL A 378 25.40 22.93 7.45
CA VAL A 378 24.35 22.04 7.02
C VAL A 378 23.51 22.81 6.00
N PRO A 379 23.37 22.32 4.76
CA PRO A 379 22.43 22.92 3.83
C PRO A 379 21.04 22.89 4.47
N SER A 380 20.40 24.03 4.59
CA SER A 380 19.09 24.21 5.22
C SER A 380 17.95 23.54 4.44
N SER A 381 18.25 22.85 3.36
CA SER A 381 17.26 22.12 2.56
C SER A 381 17.89 20.88 1.95
N GLN A 382 17.41 19.72 2.30
CA GLN A 382 17.67 18.46 1.59
C GLN A 382 16.81 18.32 0.34
N ASN A 383 16.02 19.33 0.00
CA ASN A 383 15.17 19.40 -1.17
C ASN A 383 15.46 20.66 -1.99
N SER A 384 15.41 20.51 -3.28
CA SER A 384 15.44 21.62 -4.25
C SER A 384 14.29 22.63 -4.08
N ALA A 385 13.28 22.33 -3.24
CA ALA A 385 12.16 23.22 -2.94
C ALA A 385 12.48 24.27 -1.87
N GLY A 386 13.45 24.02 -0.97
CA GLY A 386 13.83 24.96 0.09
C GLY A 386 12.75 25.24 1.15
N LEU A 387 13.10 26.04 2.14
CA LEU A 387 12.14 26.56 3.12
C LEU A 387 11.16 27.52 2.46
N MET A 388 9.88 27.23 2.58
CA MET A 388 8.78 28.06 2.06
C MET A 388 8.15 28.87 3.17
N SER A 389 8.03 30.20 2.97
CA SER A 389 7.34 31.09 3.92
C SER A 389 5.85 31.11 3.62
N VAL A 390 5.04 30.83 4.63
CA VAL A 390 3.56 30.88 4.56
C VAL A 390 3.00 31.60 5.77
N GLU A 391 1.84 32.21 5.64
CA GLU A 391 1.19 32.85 6.77
C GLU A 391 0.67 31.81 7.78
N ARG A 392 0.07 30.73 7.28
CA ARG A 392 -0.50 29.61 8.04
C ARG A 392 0.01 28.27 7.55
N PRO A 393 0.10 27.25 8.40
CA PRO A 393 0.41 25.89 7.95
C PRO A 393 -0.61 25.40 6.91
N ARG A 394 -0.13 24.58 5.98
CA ARG A 394 -0.94 23.92 4.96
C ARG A 394 -0.51 22.45 4.90
N ASN A 395 -1.40 21.60 4.38
CA ASN A 395 -1.15 20.17 4.21
C ASN A 395 -0.01 19.87 3.22
N MET A 396 0.49 18.64 3.23
CA MET A 396 1.57 18.17 2.35
C MET A 396 1.21 18.36 0.87
N GLU A 397 -0.02 18.07 0.49
CA GLU A 397 -0.50 18.10 -0.90
C GLU A 397 -0.47 19.52 -1.48
N ALA A 398 -0.68 20.53 -0.65
CA ALA A 398 -0.57 21.93 -1.06
C ALA A 398 0.86 22.34 -1.45
N PHE A 399 1.86 21.55 -1.06
CA PHE A 399 3.27 21.70 -1.42
C PHE A 399 3.73 20.69 -2.48
N GLY A 400 2.80 19.93 -3.08
CA GLY A 400 3.10 18.90 -4.06
C GLY A 400 3.79 17.66 -3.47
N GLN A 401 3.68 17.47 -2.15
CA GLN A 401 4.26 16.32 -1.46
C GLN A 401 3.20 15.23 -1.24
N SER A 402 3.50 14.00 -1.67
CA SER A 402 2.59 12.87 -1.56
C SER A 402 2.74 12.09 -0.24
N TYR A 403 3.94 11.92 0.27
CA TYR A 403 4.26 11.09 1.44
C TYR A 403 5.53 11.56 2.16
N GLY A 404 5.93 10.88 3.23
CA GLY A 404 7.13 11.16 4.00
C GLY A 404 6.85 12.06 5.20
N TYR A 405 7.71 13.04 5.41
CA TYR A 405 7.66 13.96 6.55
C TYR A 405 7.54 15.40 6.08
N ILE A 406 7.00 16.28 6.93
CA ILE A 406 6.95 17.72 6.68
C ILE A 406 7.30 18.46 7.97
N LEU A 407 8.17 19.44 7.87
CA LEU A 407 8.58 20.28 9.00
C LEU A 407 7.91 21.65 8.90
N TYR A 408 7.21 22.01 9.96
CA TYR A 408 6.64 23.34 10.16
C TYR A 408 7.42 24.05 11.27
N ARG A 409 7.87 25.28 11.01
CA ARG A 409 8.65 26.09 11.94
C ARG A 409 8.05 27.48 12.08
N THR A 410 7.98 27.97 13.32
CA THR A 410 7.65 29.37 13.61
C THR A 410 8.39 29.85 14.85
N THR A 411 8.31 31.14 15.13
CA THR A 411 8.84 31.79 16.33
C THR A 411 7.70 32.19 17.23
N VAL A 412 7.82 31.91 18.53
CA VAL A 412 6.81 32.28 19.54
C VAL A 412 6.79 33.81 19.73
N PRO A 413 5.66 34.49 19.53
CA PRO A 413 5.65 35.95 19.53
C PRO A 413 5.73 36.58 20.94
N SER A 414 5.36 35.85 21.98
CA SER A 414 5.36 36.36 23.38
C SER A 414 5.52 35.23 24.38
N THR A 415 6.14 35.54 25.51
CA THR A 415 6.21 34.59 26.64
C THR A 415 4.80 34.19 27.08
N THR A 416 4.51 32.88 27.07
CA THR A 416 3.19 32.38 27.37
C THR A 416 3.22 30.94 27.91
N SER A 417 2.18 30.58 28.64
CA SER A 417 1.92 29.21 29.10
C SER A 417 0.51 28.82 28.72
N GLY A 418 0.36 27.69 28.04
CA GLY A 418 -0.96 27.23 27.61
C GLY A 418 -0.89 26.05 26.66
N ALA A 419 -2.05 25.67 26.12
CA ALA A 419 -2.12 24.60 25.14
C ALA A 419 -1.70 25.10 23.76
N LEU A 420 -0.73 24.41 23.15
CA LEU A 420 -0.54 24.39 21.69
C LEU A 420 -1.58 23.44 21.12
N MET A 421 -2.41 23.90 20.21
CA MET A 421 -3.48 23.12 19.59
C MET A 421 -3.28 22.98 18.08
N LEU A 422 -3.39 21.75 17.59
CA LEU A 422 -3.30 21.38 16.18
C LEU A 422 -4.55 20.54 15.81
N PRO A 423 -5.75 21.13 15.76
CA PRO A 423 -7.02 20.39 15.72
C PRO A 423 -7.22 19.53 14.46
N ALA A 424 -6.49 19.83 13.40
CA ALA A 424 -6.58 19.10 12.14
C ALA A 424 -5.24 18.44 11.75
N LEU A 425 -4.50 17.95 12.74
CA LEU A 425 -3.26 17.20 12.53
C LEU A 425 -3.54 15.85 11.85
N ARG A 426 -2.76 15.53 10.82
CA ARG A 426 -2.70 14.26 10.08
C ARG A 426 -1.24 13.91 9.78
N SER A 427 -0.57 12.91 10.37
CA SER A 427 -1.10 11.88 11.27
C SER A 427 -0.36 11.82 12.61
N TYR A 428 0.99 11.86 12.62
CA TYR A 428 1.85 11.73 13.79
C TYR A 428 2.81 12.92 13.84
N ALA A 429 2.87 13.63 14.96
CA ALA A 429 3.73 14.80 15.07
C ALA A 429 4.63 14.76 16.30
N ARG A 430 5.87 15.22 16.14
CA ARG A 430 6.77 15.58 17.23
C ARG A 430 6.92 17.08 17.32
N VAL A 431 6.73 17.62 18.51
CA VAL A 431 6.80 19.06 18.79
C VAL A 431 8.09 19.36 19.54
N TYR A 432 8.85 20.32 19.04
CA TYR A 432 10.13 20.73 19.61
C TYR A 432 10.10 22.23 19.93
N VAL A 433 10.70 22.61 21.06
CA VAL A 433 10.99 24.00 21.42
C VAL A 433 12.50 24.13 21.56
N ASN A 434 13.10 25.03 20.79
CA ASN A 434 14.56 25.23 20.73
C ASN A 434 15.30 23.90 20.54
N LEU A 435 14.82 23.05 19.59
CA LEU A 435 15.34 21.72 19.25
C LEU A 435 15.16 20.64 20.35
N GLN A 436 14.55 20.97 21.48
CA GLN A 436 14.24 19.99 22.52
C GLN A 436 12.85 19.41 22.29
N LEU A 437 12.71 18.08 22.25
CA LEU A 437 11.42 17.40 22.17
C LEU A 437 10.60 17.72 23.42
N VAL A 438 9.43 18.35 23.22
CA VAL A 438 8.50 18.70 24.30
C VAL A 438 7.25 17.85 24.32
N GLY A 439 6.99 17.10 23.24
CA GLY A 439 5.93 16.10 23.20
C GLY A 439 5.62 15.57 21.81
N THR A 440 4.73 14.58 21.82
CA THR A 440 4.27 13.86 20.64
C THR A 440 2.75 13.95 20.58
N LEU A 441 2.21 14.07 19.39
CA LEU A 441 0.78 14.00 19.11
C LEU A 441 0.52 12.87 18.13
N ASP A 442 -0.39 11.97 18.49
CA ASP A 442 -0.74 10.78 17.73
C ASP A 442 -2.24 10.77 17.40
N ARG A 443 -2.57 10.76 16.11
CA ARG A 443 -3.95 10.71 15.62
C ARG A 443 -4.69 9.46 16.07
N ARG A 444 -4.01 8.31 16.20
CA ARG A 444 -4.61 7.06 16.74
C ARG A 444 -5.21 7.28 18.12
N LYS A 445 -4.53 8.12 18.94
CA LYS A 445 -4.92 8.48 20.31
C LYS A 445 -5.80 9.73 20.37
N LYS A 446 -6.22 10.27 19.22
CA LYS A 446 -7.02 11.52 19.10
C LYS A 446 -6.36 12.72 19.78
N GLN A 447 -5.03 12.75 19.80
CA GLN A 447 -4.25 13.83 20.41
C GLN A 447 -4.10 14.99 19.44
N ASP A 448 -4.59 16.15 19.83
CA ASP A 448 -4.56 17.39 19.06
C ASP A 448 -3.91 18.56 19.80
N ARG A 449 -3.42 18.34 21.02
CA ARG A 449 -2.88 19.40 21.87
C ARG A 449 -1.79 18.95 22.82
N ILE A 450 -0.90 19.90 23.16
CA ILE A 450 0.13 19.73 24.16
C ILE A 450 0.29 21.02 24.98
N LYS A 451 0.51 20.90 26.29
CA LYS A 451 0.76 22.06 27.16
C LYS A 451 2.21 22.51 27.04
N LEU A 452 2.43 23.77 26.73
CA LEU A 452 3.74 24.40 26.61
C LEU A 452 3.93 25.54 27.60
N ASN A 453 5.21 25.73 28.00
CA ASN A 453 5.69 26.92 28.67
C ASN A 453 6.85 27.46 27.84
N VAL A 454 6.65 28.59 27.18
CA VAL A 454 7.59 29.12 26.19
C VAL A 454 7.82 30.60 26.41
N LYS A 455 9.00 31.07 25.94
CA LYS A 455 9.39 32.48 26.00
C LYS A 455 9.19 33.16 24.65
N ALA A 456 9.12 34.47 24.64
CA ALA A 456 9.18 35.24 23.41
C ALA A 456 10.47 34.89 22.64
N ASN A 457 10.34 34.74 21.32
CA ASN A 457 11.42 34.33 20.38
C ASN A 457 11.89 32.88 20.51
N ASP A 458 11.27 32.02 21.34
CA ASP A 458 11.53 30.59 21.26
C ASP A 458 11.16 30.05 19.88
N ARG A 459 12.01 29.20 19.33
CA ARG A 459 11.76 28.48 18.08
C ARG A 459 10.84 27.30 18.37
N LEU A 460 9.73 27.23 17.64
CA LEU A 460 8.80 26.11 17.67
C LEU A 460 8.88 25.35 16.35
N ASP A 461 9.23 24.05 16.42
CA ASP A 461 9.24 23.14 15.30
C ASP A 461 8.19 22.05 15.51
N VAL A 462 7.41 21.74 14.47
CA VAL A 462 6.46 20.61 14.43
C VAL A 462 6.84 19.75 13.24
N LEU A 463 7.42 18.58 13.51
CA LEU A 463 7.73 17.59 12.49
C LEU A 463 6.57 16.60 12.40
N VAL A 464 5.91 16.55 11.25
CA VAL A 464 4.75 15.67 11.00
C VAL A 464 5.14 14.55 10.06
N GLU A 465 4.79 13.33 10.41
CA GLU A 465 4.85 12.15 9.55
C GLU A 465 3.48 11.85 8.96
N GLY A 466 3.43 11.61 7.65
CA GLY A 466 2.30 10.96 7.00
C GLY A 466 2.34 9.46 7.21
N THR A 467 1.56 8.93 8.16
CA THR A 467 1.56 7.50 8.49
C THR A 467 0.66 6.65 7.58
N GLY A 468 0.11 7.22 6.53
CA GLY A 468 -0.83 6.61 5.57
C GLY A 468 -2.14 7.37 5.55
N ARG A 469 -2.70 7.55 4.35
CA ARG A 469 -4.05 8.11 4.18
C ARG A 469 -5.07 7.02 4.31
N ILE A 470 -6.24 7.39 4.82
CA ILE A 470 -7.38 6.48 4.88
C ILE A 470 -7.66 5.93 3.47
N ASN A 471 -7.74 4.61 3.38
CA ASN A 471 -8.00 3.87 2.14
C ASN A 471 -9.46 3.43 1.99
N PHE A 472 -10.18 3.29 3.11
CA PHE A 472 -11.58 2.85 3.14
C PHE A 472 -12.38 3.71 4.12
N SER A 473 -13.52 4.17 3.76
CA SER A 473 -14.57 4.93 4.44
C SER A 473 -14.89 6.26 3.76
N LEU A 474 -15.98 6.92 4.16
CA LEU A 474 -16.34 8.27 3.69
C LEU A 474 -15.33 9.34 4.09
N GLU A 475 -14.52 9.11 5.13
CA GLU A 475 -13.46 10.02 5.59
C GLU A 475 -12.34 10.19 4.56
N LEU A 476 -12.22 9.27 3.59
CA LEU A 476 -11.31 9.40 2.44
C LEU A 476 -11.45 10.75 1.72
N ARG A 477 -12.65 11.33 1.68
CA ARG A 477 -12.92 12.65 1.06
C ARG A 477 -12.21 13.81 1.77
N ASN A 478 -11.94 13.64 3.08
CA ASN A 478 -11.35 14.68 3.92
C ASN A 478 -9.87 14.41 4.25
N GLU A 479 -9.29 13.38 3.64
CA GLU A 479 -7.97 12.89 4.01
C GLU A 479 -6.86 13.70 3.32
N ARG A 480 -6.10 14.48 4.12
CA ARG A 480 -4.90 15.21 3.71
C ARG A 480 -3.85 15.07 4.80
N GLN A 481 -2.58 14.99 4.44
CA GLN A 481 -1.50 14.80 5.41
C GLN A 481 -0.88 16.13 5.86
N GLY A 482 -0.31 16.15 7.09
CA GLY A 482 0.28 17.35 7.67
C GLY A 482 -0.69 18.12 8.58
N ILE A 483 -0.57 19.45 8.61
CA ILE A 483 -1.44 20.33 9.38
C ILE A 483 -2.50 20.96 8.46
N ASN A 484 -3.78 20.74 8.74
CA ASN A 484 -4.91 21.13 7.89
C ASN A 484 -5.73 22.30 8.42
N GLY A 485 -5.20 23.06 9.38
CA GLY A 485 -5.95 24.18 9.97
C GLY A 485 -5.07 25.10 10.80
N PRO A 486 -5.69 26.09 11.45
CA PRO A 486 -4.96 27.04 12.25
C PRO A 486 -4.32 26.36 13.48
N VAL A 487 -3.08 26.74 13.77
CA VAL A 487 -2.37 26.34 14.99
C VAL A 487 -2.51 27.47 16.01
N THR A 488 -2.92 27.14 17.22
CA THR A 488 -3.07 28.16 18.29
C THR A 488 -2.21 27.80 19.50
N LEU A 489 -1.69 28.82 20.18
CA LEU A 489 -1.00 28.72 21.45
C LEU A 489 -1.70 29.59 22.49
N ALA A 490 -2.16 28.98 23.60
CA ALA A 490 -2.95 29.65 24.62
C ALA A 490 -4.15 30.45 24.03
N GLY A 491 -4.83 29.87 23.00
CA GLY A 491 -5.97 30.46 22.32
C GLY A 491 -5.65 31.55 21.30
N LYS A 492 -4.37 31.88 21.08
CA LYS A 492 -3.94 32.84 20.03
C LYS A 492 -3.37 32.09 18.85
N GLU A 493 -3.78 32.45 17.64
CA GLU A 493 -3.26 31.87 16.41
C GLU A 493 -1.77 32.21 16.23
N LEU A 494 -0.99 31.21 15.84
CA LEU A 494 0.40 31.38 15.43
C LEU A 494 0.45 31.54 13.91
N ILE A 495 1.08 32.63 13.46
CA ILE A 495 1.27 32.98 12.05
C ILE A 495 2.75 33.13 11.73
N GLY A 496 3.10 33.24 10.44
CA GLY A 496 4.48 33.41 10.00
C GLY A 496 5.28 32.12 10.10
N TRP A 497 4.87 31.12 9.33
CA TRP A 497 5.50 29.79 9.31
C TRP A 497 6.50 29.64 8.18
N GLN A 498 7.53 28.88 8.44
CA GLN A 498 8.43 28.30 7.45
C GLN A 498 8.11 26.81 7.34
N VAL A 499 7.99 26.30 6.12
CA VAL A 499 7.64 24.90 5.85
C VAL A 499 8.71 24.25 4.99
N GLU A 500 9.12 23.05 5.36
CA GLU A 500 10.10 22.24 4.63
C GLU A 500 9.48 20.87 4.32
N PRO A 501 9.07 20.60 3.06
CA PRO A 501 8.66 19.28 2.61
C PRO A 501 9.85 18.30 2.59
N LEU A 502 9.63 17.10 3.11
CA LEU A 502 10.61 16.03 3.23
C LEU A 502 10.04 14.72 2.65
N PRO A 503 9.90 14.60 1.31
CA PRO A 503 9.26 13.45 0.68
C PRO A 503 10.07 12.15 0.79
N MET A 504 11.34 12.20 1.18
CA MET A 504 12.24 11.05 1.41
C MET A 504 12.44 10.14 0.17
N ASN A 505 12.20 10.64 -1.03
CA ASN A 505 12.31 9.90 -2.29
C ASN A 505 13.68 9.98 -2.96
N ASP A 506 14.52 10.94 -2.55
CA ASP A 506 15.91 11.09 -2.97
C ASP A 506 16.80 11.41 -1.77
N LEU A 507 17.65 10.45 -1.41
CA LEU A 507 18.59 10.56 -0.30
C LEU A 507 20.03 10.85 -0.76
N SER A 508 20.26 11.05 -2.06
CA SER A 508 21.60 11.26 -2.62
C SER A 508 22.25 12.57 -2.15
N THR A 509 21.43 13.54 -1.74
CA THR A 509 21.89 14.85 -1.24
C THR A 509 22.24 14.85 0.25
N LEU A 510 22.07 13.73 0.96
CA LEU A 510 22.39 13.64 2.37
C LEU A 510 23.90 13.71 2.63
N HIS A 511 24.31 14.60 3.52
CA HIS A 511 25.69 14.69 3.98
C HIS A 511 25.85 13.99 5.33
N PHE A 512 26.67 12.94 5.36
CA PHE A 512 26.90 12.12 6.54
C PHE A 512 28.26 12.42 7.19
N GLY A 513 28.24 12.76 8.47
CA GLY A 513 29.42 12.85 9.33
C GLY A 513 29.64 11.60 10.19
N PRO A 514 30.79 11.48 10.87
CA PRO A 514 31.05 10.38 11.79
C PRO A 514 30.18 10.48 13.05
N ILE A 515 29.84 9.35 13.66
CA ILE A 515 29.21 9.30 14.98
C ILE A 515 30.28 9.51 16.04
N LEU A 516 30.37 10.71 16.61
CA LEU A 516 31.48 11.13 17.50
C LEU A 516 31.30 10.70 18.97
N SER A 517 30.09 10.40 19.40
CA SER A 517 29.81 9.98 20.78
C SER A 517 29.13 8.62 20.81
N ARG A 518 29.79 7.63 21.40
CA ARG A 518 29.20 6.33 21.72
C ARG A 518 28.81 6.29 23.18
N PRO A 519 27.64 5.70 23.55
CA PRO A 519 26.72 4.85 22.76
C PRO A 519 25.28 5.42 22.64
N ARG A 520 25.08 6.73 22.44
CA ARG A 520 23.70 7.28 22.38
C ARG A 520 23.33 7.68 20.97
N PRO A 521 22.18 7.22 20.41
CA PRO A 521 21.56 7.83 19.27
C PRO A 521 21.33 9.32 19.49
N ALA A 522 21.28 10.11 18.39
CA ALA A 522 21.01 11.54 18.49
C ALA A 522 19.68 11.81 19.24
N ASN A 523 19.64 12.88 20.03
CA ASN A 523 18.43 13.29 20.75
C ASN A 523 17.36 13.92 19.83
N GLY A 524 17.26 13.50 18.56
CA GLY A 524 16.32 14.04 17.60
C GLY A 524 16.28 13.21 16.32
N PRO A 525 15.45 13.61 15.34
CA PRO A 525 15.37 12.94 14.06
C PRO A 525 16.68 12.97 13.31
N ALA A 526 17.11 11.83 12.81
CA ALA A 526 18.37 11.71 12.08
C ALA A 526 18.34 10.56 11.08
N PHE A 527 19.14 10.71 10.04
CA PHE A 527 19.53 9.62 9.16
C PHE A 527 20.81 8.98 9.67
N TYR A 528 20.85 7.66 9.63
CA TYR A 528 22.05 6.88 9.92
C TYR A 528 22.41 6.07 8.69
N ARG A 529 23.72 5.89 8.46
CA ARG A 529 24.25 5.10 7.37
C ARG A 529 25.21 4.06 7.88
N GLY A 530 25.02 2.81 7.44
CA GLY A 530 25.90 1.69 7.73
C GLY A 530 26.12 0.82 6.52
N HIS A 531 27.04 -0.15 6.66
CA HIS A 531 27.32 -1.13 5.61
C HIS A 531 27.44 -2.51 6.21
N PHE A 532 27.09 -3.51 5.39
CA PHE A 532 27.28 -4.93 5.71
C PHE A 532 27.73 -5.69 4.48
N GLU A 533 28.37 -6.83 4.69
CA GLU A 533 28.87 -7.69 3.62
C GLU A 533 28.05 -8.97 3.53
N LEU A 534 27.74 -9.39 2.30
CA LEU A 534 27.04 -10.65 2.03
C LEU A 534 27.88 -11.57 1.14
N PRO A 535 28.19 -12.79 1.58
CA PRO A 535 28.90 -13.78 0.76
C PRO A 535 28.02 -14.37 -0.34
N SER A 536 26.70 -14.41 -0.12
CA SER A 536 25.70 -14.93 -1.06
C SER A 536 24.38 -14.17 -0.94
N LEU A 537 23.58 -14.20 -1.99
CA LEU A 537 22.26 -13.54 -2.02
C LEU A 537 21.18 -14.47 -1.51
N GLY A 538 20.23 -13.92 -0.81
CA GLY A 538 19.01 -14.53 -0.32
C GLY A 538 18.14 -13.51 0.37
N ASP A 539 16.86 -13.85 0.57
CA ASP A 539 15.92 -13.03 1.31
C ASP A 539 16.27 -12.99 2.80
N THR A 540 15.92 -11.90 3.45
CA THR A 540 16.12 -11.73 4.90
C THR A 540 15.09 -10.75 5.46
N PHE A 541 15.03 -10.63 6.79
CA PHE A 541 14.15 -9.69 7.49
C PHE A 541 14.99 -8.79 8.39
N LEU A 542 15.03 -7.50 8.08
CA LEU A 542 15.83 -6.53 8.82
C LEU A 542 15.19 -6.23 10.17
N ASP A 543 15.87 -6.54 11.27
CA ASP A 543 15.40 -6.28 12.64
C ASP A 543 15.50 -4.79 12.96
N THR A 544 14.35 -4.13 13.15
CA THR A 544 14.24 -2.69 13.42
C THR A 544 13.97 -2.37 14.90
N ARG A 545 13.98 -3.38 15.77
CA ARG A 545 13.75 -3.18 17.21
C ARG A 545 14.83 -2.27 17.81
N GLY A 546 14.39 -1.36 18.68
CA GLY A 546 15.27 -0.35 19.29
C GLY A 546 15.52 0.89 18.43
N TRP A 547 15.05 0.93 17.18
CA TRP A 547 15.15 2.11 16.30
C TRP A 547 13.98 3.09 16.47
N GLY A 548 12.95 2.74 17.24
CA GLY A 548 11.81 3.61 17.53
C GLY A 548 10.83 3.67 16.37
N LYS A 549 10.76 4.81 15.66
CA LYS A 549 9.85 5.02 14.54
C LYS A 549 10.59 5.70 13.39
N GLY A 550 10.40 5.19 12.16
CA GLY A 550 11.07 5.74 10.99
C GLY A 550 10.89 4.95 9.70
N ALA A 551 11.90 5.00 8.82
CA ALA A 551 11.91 4.29 7.54
C ALA A 551 13.33 3.84 7.16
N VAL A 552 13.44 2.80 6.30
CA VAL A 552 14.70 2.17 5.90
C VAL A 552 14.83 2.11 4.39
N TRP A 553 16.06 2.28 3.92
CA TRP A 553 16.49 2.06 2.52
C TRP A 553 17.71 1.15 2.48
N ILE A 554 17.72 0.23 1.52
CA ILE A 554 18.86 -0.65 1.23
C ILE A 554 19.29 -0.40 -0.22
N ASN A 555 20.56 -0.04 -0.44
CA ASN A 555 21.10 0.23 -1.77
C ASN A 555 20.25 1.23 -2.59
N GLY A 556 19.57 2.17 -1.91
CA GLY A 556 18.64 3.14 -2.51
C GLY A 556 17.20 2.65 -2.66
N HIS A 557 16.90 1.37 -2.41
CA HIS A 557 15.53 0.83 -2.44
C HIS A 557 14.84 1.07 -1.10
N PRO A 558 13.68 1.75 -1.06
CA PRO A 558 12.92 1.92 0.17
C PRO A 558 12.29 0.59 0.59
N LEU A 559 12.55 0.14 1.83
CA LEU A 559 11.88 -1.05 2.38
C LEU A 559 10.52 -0.69 2.95
N GLY A 560 10.43 0.37 3.73
CA GLY A 560 9.18 0.80 4.34
C GLY A 560 9.36 1.48 5.69
N ARG A 561 8.22 1.75 6.30
CA ARG A 561 8.12 2.32 7.66
C ARG A 561 8.27 1.23 8.71
N PHE A 562 8.88 1.57 9.82
CA PHE A 562 8.91 0.76 11.04
C PHE A 562 8.42 1.57 12.24
N TRP A 563 7.87 0.89 13.22
CA TRP A 563 7.43 1.49 14.47
C TRP A 563 7.52 0.46 15.60
N ASN A 564 8.19 0.83 16.70
CA ASN A 564 8.39 -0.06 17.83
C ASN A 564 7.11 -0.50 18.56
N VAL A 565 5.98 0.16 18.34
CA VAL A 565 4.69 -0.30 18.89
C VAL A 565 4.27 -1.67 18.36
N GLY A 566 4.77 -2.09 17.20
CA GLY A 566 4.40 -3.35 16.57
C GLY A 566 3.04 -3.32 15.85
N PRO A 567 2.58 -4.47 15.37
CA PRO A 567 3.08 -5.83 15.62
C PRO A 567 4.32 -6.17 14.78
N GLN A 568 4.50 -5.53 13.61
CA GLN A 568 5.65 -5.74 12.75
C GLN A 568 6.93 -5.14 13.35
N GLN A 569 7.94 -6.00 13.61
CA GLN A 569 9.24 -5.58 14.17
C GLN A 569 10.40 -5.79 13.22
N THR A 570 10.16 -6.43 12.07
CA THR A 570 11.16 -6.67 11.02
C THR A 570 10.63 -6.19 9.68
N LEU A 571 11.50 -5.68 8.81
CA LEU A 571 11.16 -5.33 7.44
C LEU A 571 11.69 -6.38 6.46
N TYR A 572 10.82 -6.85 5.57
CA TYR A 572 11.23 -7.75 4.50
C TYR A 572 12.26 -7.11 3.58
N LEU A 573 13.38 -7.80 3.39
CA LEU A 573 14.48 -7.39 2.53
C LEU A 573 14.71 -8.46 1.47
N PRO A 574 14.15 -8.28 0.26
CA PRO A 574 14.27 -9.25 -0.82
C PRO A 574 15.67 -9.25 -1.46
N ALA A 575 16.14 -10.41 -1.87
CA ALA A 575 17.45 -10.58 -2.51
C ALA A 575 17.68 -9.68 -3.73
N PRO A 576 16.68 -9.34 -4.58
CA PRO A 576 16.87 -8.38 -5.68
C PRO A 576 17.34 -6.99 -5.26
N TYR A 577 17.13 -6.58 -4.02
CA TYR A 577 17.61 -5.29 -3.49
C TYR A 577 19.02 -5.37 -2.92
N LEU A 578 19.58 -6.59 -2.82
CA LEU A 578 20.90 -6.89 -2.28
C LEU A 578 21.94 -7.10 -3.37
N LYS A 579 23.20 -6.93 -2.99
CA LYS A 579 24.39 -7.20 -3.81
C LYS A 579 25.27 -8.20 -3.08
N GLN A 580 25.92 -9.10 -3.82
CA GLN A 580 27.02 -9.88 -3.26
C GLN A 580 28.17 -8.93 -2.92
N GLY A 581 28.77 -9.08 -1.73
CA GLY A 581 29.74 -8.15 -1.19
C GLY A 581 29.05 -7.00 -0.42
N LYS A 582 29.52 -5.79 -0.60
CA LYS A 582 29.14 -4.62 0.19
C LYS A 582 27.76 -4.09 -0.16
N ASN A 583 26.92 -3.92 0.88
CA ASN A 583 25.58 -3.30 0.82
C ASN A 583 25.53 -2.08 1.73
N GLU A 584 24.75 -1.07 1.33
CA GLU A 584 24.49 0.11 2.11
C GLU A 584 23.10 0.07 2.74
N VAL A 585 22.99 0.46 4.01
CA VAL A 585 21.72 0.77 4.66
C VAL A 585 21.69 2.24 5.05
N ILE A 586 20.56 2.89 4.76
CA ILE A 586 20.20 4.18 5.32
C ILE A 586 18.92 3.98 6.15
N ILE A 587 18.94 4.45 7.40
CA ILE A 587 17.79 4.41 8.28
C ILE A 587 17.50 5.82 8.79
N PHE A 588 16.29 6.31 8.56
CA PHE A 588 15.77 7.51 9.22
C PHE A 588 15.03 7.10 10.47
N THR A 589 15.27 7.76 11.58
CA THR A 589 14.52 7.55 12.82
C THR A 589 14.17 8.86 13.48
N LEU A 590 12.98 8.91 14.07
CA LEU A 590 12.57 10.00 14.95
C LEU A 590 13.30 9.96 16.32
N GLY A 591 13.90 8.81 16.68
CA GLY A 591 14.71 8.60 17.87
C GLY A 591 14.64 7.12 18.27
N GLY A 592 15.78 6.55 18.63
CA GLY A 592 15.93 5.14 19.02
C GLY A 592 16.91 4.96 20.16
N THR A 593 17.14 3.71 20.57
CA THR A 593 18.04 3.34 21.67
C THR A 593 19.23 2.51 21.21
N THR A 594 19.29 2.14 19.93
CA THR A 594 20.33 1.31 19.33
C THR A 594 21.02 2.01 18.16
N LEU A 595 22.21 1.54 17.80
CA LEU A 595 22.92 1.85 16.55
C LEU A 595 23.23 0.57 15.77
N ARG A 596 22.57 -0.55 16.10
CA ARG A 596 22.83 -1.86 15.53
C ARG A 596 21.66 -2.37 14.72
N LEU A 597 21.98 -3.11 13.67
CA LEU A 597 21.04 -3.79 12.79
C LEU A 597 21.53 -5.22 12.54
N ARG A 598 20.60 -6.11 12.19
CA ARG A 598 20.87 -7.47 11.73
C ARG A 598 19.76 -7.94 10.77
N GLY A 599 20.05 -8.92 9.93
CA GLY A 599 19.05 -9.61 9.13
C GLY A 599 18.72 -10.97 9.71
N MET A 600 17.43 -11.28 9.81
CA MET A 600 16.91 -12.53 10.38
C MET A 600 16.35 -13.43 9.27
N ARG A 601 16.35 -14.74 9.51
CA ARG A 601 15.75 -15.71 8.57
C ARG A 601 14.22 -15.67 8.56
N ASP A 602 13.64 -15.39 9.71
CA ASP A 602 12.19 -15.39 9.93
C ASP A 602 11.71 -13.99 10.33
N PRO A 603 10.50 -13.57 9.91
CA PRO A 603 9.92 -12.31 10.30
C PRO A 603 9.47 -12.32 11.76
N ILE A 604 9.35 -11.12 12.33
CA ILE A 604 8.62 -10.88 13.58
C ILE A 604 7.42 -10.01 13.23
N LEU A 605 6.25 -10.64 13.11
CA LEU A 605 5.00 -10.00 12.70
C LEU A 605 4.02 -9.79 13.88
N ASP A 606 4.26 -10.38 15.05
CA ASP A 606 3.47 -10.18 16.28
C ASP A 606 4.35 -9.80 17.48
N GLY A 607 5.19 -8.80 17.30
CA GLY A 607 6.06 -8.27 18.33
C GLY A 607 5.53 -6.95 18.90
N MET A 608 4.72 -7.00 19.97
CA MET A 608 4.23 -5.78 20.60
C MET A 608 5.31 -5.09 21.43
N GLY A 609 5.41 -3.77 21.28
CA GLY A 609 6.36 -2.94 22.00
C GLY A 609 5.70 -1.74 22.69
N THR A 610 6.50 -0.88 23.28
CA THR A 610 6.04 0.38 23.91
C THR A 610 6.52 1.59 23.12
N GLU A 611 5.77 2.69 23.17
CA GLU A 611 6.18 3.98 22.61
C GLU A 611 7.32 4.62 23.38
#